data_d83d8f6c1e558c10b92f115424d2f5d0
#
_entry.id   d83d8f6c1e558c10b92f115424d2f5d0
#
_cell.length_a   1.000
_cell.length_b   1.000
_cell.length_c   1.000
_cell.angle_alpha   90.00
_cell.angle_beta   90.00
_cell.angle_gamma   90.00
#
_symmetry.space_group_name_H-M   'P 1'
#
loop_
_entity.id
_entity.type
_entity.pdbx_description
1 polymer ?
#
loop_
_entity_poly.entity_id
_entity_poly.type
_entity_poly.pdbx_seq_one_letter_code
_entity_poly.pdbx_strand_id
1 'polypeptide(L)'
;MQPKFTFNDESARTAGAGGASETGAYTGIISSAIFTCGRDSQSEAMEFCIDSDVGKINYLRINFVGREGQPLKHGTALINAIMGLTKVKQLNATEIVNGEGEVELHSKELEGKSIGLVLQKVLYTKNDGSDGYKLDPKQAFSANTGKTYKEAIDNAPAEAVDKLLAVLKDKDERVANDNQFSGQQQRSMINNGQSNVPQSRLQQAAQQHQAAQAEPDFDDDIPF
;
A
#
# COMPACT_ATOMS: atom_id res chain seq x y z
N MET A 1 -9.46 -42.36 -32.03
CA MET A 1 -8.65 -41.71 -31.00
C MET A 1 -9.13 -40.28 -30.87
N GLN A 2 -9.49 -39.80 -29.67
CA GLN A 2 -9.80 -38.39 -29.46
C GLN A 2 -8.49 -37.66 -29.03
N PRO A 3 -8.23 -36.46 -29.55
CA PRO A 3 -7.06 -35.70 -29.14
C PRO A 3 -7.15 -35.35 -27.64
N LYS A 4 -6.09 -35.57 -26.89
CA LYS A 4 -6.03 -35.18 -25.45
C LYS A 4 -5.89 -33.69 -25.26
N PHE A 5 -5.44 -32.94 -26.25
CA PHE A 5 -5.20 -31.52 -26.21
C PHE A 5 -5.40 -30.90 -27.58
N THR A 6 -6.06 -29.76 -27.64
CA THR A 6 -6.25 -29.00 -28.87
C THR A 6 -5.61 -27.62 -28.66
N PHE A 7 -4.85 -27.14 -29.63
CA PHE A 7 -4.24 -25.83 -29.60
C PHE A 7 -5.31 -24.74 -29.44
N ASN A 8 -5.08 -23.84 -28.48
CA ASN A 8 -5.89 -22.65 -28.26
C ASN A 8 -4.96 -21.43 -28.28
N ASP A 9 -5.12 -20.56 -29.29
CA ASP A 9 -4.25 -19.38 -29.52
C ASP A 9 -4.36 -18.39 -28.35
N GLU A 10 -5.54 -18.19 -27.79
CA GLU A 10 -5.76 -17.29 -26.65
C GLU A 10 -5.05 -17.80 -25.39
N SER A 11 -5.16 -19.10 -25.09
CA SER A 11 -4.41 -19.72 -23.99
C SER A 11 -2.91 -19.68 -24.22
N ALA A 12 -2.45 -19.82 -25.49
CA ALA A 12 -1.03 -19.76 -25.80
C ALA A 12 -0.44 -18.35 -25.60
N ARG A 13 -1.21 -17.32 -25.91
CA ARG A 13 -0.81 -15.91 -25.68
C ARG A 13 -0.71 -15.57 -24.20
N THR A 14 -1.48 -16.21 -23.34
CA THR A 14 -1.45 -16.02 -21.89
C THR A 14 -0.40 -16.89 -21.18
N ALA A 15 0.26 -17.80 -21.92
CA ALA A 15 1.32 -18.62 -21.37
C ALA A 15 2.54 -17.76 -20.98
N GLY A 16 2.81 -17.68 -19.68
CA GLY A 16 3.85 -16.81 -19.11
C GLY A 16 3.39 -15.40 -18.73
N ALA A 17 2.17 -15.00 -19.05
CA ALA A 17 1.56 -13.78 -18.60
C ALA A 17 1.05 -13.95 -17.15
N GLY A 18 1.98 -13.95 -16.19
CA GLY A 18 1.67 -14.16 -14.77
C GLY A 18 1.08 -12.94 -14.05
N GLY A 19 0.69 -11.88 -14.77
CA GLY A 19 0.31 -10.61 -14.17
C GLY A 19 1.49 -9.88 -13.51
N ALA A 20 1.26 -8.67 -13.01
CA ALA A 20 2.29 -7.94 -12.27
C ALA A 20 2.60 -8.64 -10.94
N SER A 21 3.87 -8.90 -10.66
CA SER A 21 4.33 -9.53 -9.43
C SER A 21 5.48 -8.78 -8.76
N GLU A 22 5.97 -7.71 -9.37
CA GLU A 22 7.13 -6.94 -8.94
C GLU A 22 6.77 -5.46 -8.77
N THR A 23 7.59 -4.73 -8.01
CA THR A 23 7.56 -3.27 -7.97
C THR A 23 7.91 -2.70 -9.34
N GLY A 24 7.04 -1.85 -9.91
CA GLY A 24 7.25 -1.32 -11.25
C GLY A 24 6.15 -0.38 -11.72
N ALA A 25 6.32 0.14 -12.94
CA ALA A 25 5.31 0.91 -13.66
C ALA A 25 4.59 0.00 -14.65
N TYR A 26 3.28 0.01 -14.61
CA TYR A 26 2.42 -0.82 -15.45
C TYR A 26 1.38 0.05 -16.14
N THR A 27 1.13 -0.22 -17.41
CA THR A 27 0.09 0.45 -18.19
C THR A 27 -0.98 -0.55 -18.60
N GLY A 28 -2.21 -0.10 -18.72
CA GLY A 28 -3.30 -0.96 -19.14
C GLY A 28 -4.63 -0.23 -19.21
N ILE A 29 -5.68 -1.02 -19.42
CA ILE A 29 -7.07 -0.54 -19.46
C ILE A 29 -7.75 -0.96 -18.16
N ILE A 30 -8.44 -0.03 -17.51
CA ILE A 30 -9.25 -0.32 -16.32
C ILE A 30 -10.42 -1.22 -16.76
N SER A 31 -10.42 -2.49 -16.34
CA SER A 31 -11.49 -3.43 -16.62
C SER A 31 -12.62 -3.35 -15.60
N SER A 32 -12.31 -2.98 -14.35
CA SER A 32 -13.30 -2.65 -13.34
C SER A 32 -12.77 -1.63 -12.32
N ALA A 33 -13.68 -0.83 -11.75
CA ALA A 33 -13.41 0.11 -10.67
C ALA A 33 -14.58 0.04 -9.68
N ILE A 34 -14.36 -0.52 -8.49
CA ILE A 34 -15.40 -0.89 -7.53
C ILE A 34 -15.19 -0.13 -6.23
N PHE A 35 -16.24 0.52 -5.73
CA PHE A 35 -16.24 1.08 -4.37
C PHE A 35 -16.46 -0.03 -3.35
N THR A 36 -15.62 -0.08 -2.33
CA THR A 36 -15.70 -1.08 -1.26
C THR A 36 -15.70 -0.41 0.10
N CYS A 37 -16.47 -0.97 1.02
CA CYS A 37 -16.53 -0.52 2.41
C CYS A 37 -15.98 -1.60 3.34
N GLY A 38 -15.38 -1.19 4.46
CA GLY A 38 -14.94 -2.13 5.50
C GLY A 38 -16.14 -2.75 6.23
N ARG A 39 -16.10 -4.05 6.50
CA ARG A 39 -17.20 -4.77 7.19
C ARG A 39 -17.49 -4.23 8.59
N ASP A 40 -16.42 -3.95 9.37
CA ASP A 40 -16.51 -3.55 10.78
C ASP A 40 -15.88 -2.17 11.01
N SER A 41 -15.88 -1.30 10.01
CA SER A 41 -15.26 0.01 10.08
C SER A 41 -15.91 0.97 9.08
N GLN A 42 -15.63 2.27 9.24
CA GLN A 42 -16.07 3.30 8.30
C GLN A 42 -15.10 3.47 7.11
N SER A 43 -14.19 2.53 6.93
CA SER A 43 -13.20 2.64 5.86
C SER A 43 -13.83 2.43 4.49
N GLU A 44 -13.45 3.31 3.55
CA GLU A 44 -13.84 3.19 2.15
C GLU A 44 -12.61 3.13 1.26
N ALA A 45 -12.73 2.35 0.20
CA ALA A 45 -11.68 2.20 -0.80
C ALA A 45 -12.28 2.05 -2.19
N MET A 46 -11.43 2.25 -3.19
CA MET A 46 -11.72 1.87 -4.57
C MET A 46 -10.75 0.74 -4.97
N GLU A 47 -11.30 -0.33 -5.49
CA GLU A 47 -10.55 -1.46 -6.02
C GLU A 47 -10.58 -1.44 -7.55
N PHE A 48 -9.40 -1.59 -8.15
CA PHE A 48 -9.25 -1.59 -9.59
C PHE A 48 -8.78 -2.97 -10.08
N CYS A 49 -9.31 -3.39 -11.22
CA CYS A 49 -8.71 -4.41 -12.05
C CYS A 49 -8.24 -3.75 -13.35
N ILE A 50 -7.03 -4.09 -13.79
CA ILE A 50 -6.40 -3.52 -14.98
C ILE A 50 -5.97 -4.66 -15.90
N ASP A 51 -6.37 -4.58 -17.15
CA ASP A 51 -5.88 -5.45 -18.21
C ASP A 51 -4.63 -4.80 -18.81
N SER A 52 -3.46 -5.32 -18.46
CA SER A 52 -2.15 -4.79 -18.87
C SER A 52 -1.47 -5.71 -19.88
N ASP A 53 -0.38 -5.25 -20.48
CA ASP A 53 0.50 -6.01 -21.37
C ASP A 53 1.18 -7.21 -20.70
N VAL A 54 1.38 -7.15 -19.38
CA VAL A 54 1.90 -8.28 -18.58
C VAL A 54 0.81 -9.21 -18.06
N GLY A 55 -0.45 -9.00 -18.45
CA GLY A 55 -1.62 -9.75 -17.99
C GLY A 55 -2.52 -8.95 -17.05
N LYS A 56 -3.52 -9.64 -16.50
CA LYS A 56 -4.52 -9.01 -15.63
C LYS A 56 -3.93 -8.71 -14.24
N ILE A 57 -4.10 -7.49 -13.79
CA ILE A 57 -3.72 -7.03 -12.44
C ILE A 57 -5.00 -6.76 -11.67
N ASN A 58 -5.27 -7.59 -10.67
CA ASN A 58 -6.52 -7.53 -9.91
C ASN A 58 -6.29 -6.96 -8.51
N TYR A 59 -7.38 -6.49 -7.89
CA TYR A 59 -7.43 -6.08 -6.49
C TYR A 59 -6.45 -4.96 -6.10
N LEU A 60 -6.23 -4.01 -7.03
CA LEU A 60 -5.46 -2.80 -6.72
C LEU A 60 -6.32 -1.87 -5.86
N ARG A 61 -6.09 -1.89 -4.56
CA ARG A 61 -6.92 -1.19 -3.58
C ARG A 61 -6.33 0.17 -3.20
N ILE A 62 -7.13 1.22 -3.31
CA ILE A 62 -6.81 2.59 -2.89
C ILE A 62 -7.79 3.01 -1.79
N ASN A 63 -7.35 3.04 -0.54
CA ASN A 63 -8.16 3.51 0.57
C ASN A 63 -8.20 5.03 0.57
N PHE A 64 -9.40 5.64 0.56
CA PHE A 64 -9.61 7.09 0.61
C PHE A 64 -10.34 7.57 1.88
N VAL A 65 -10.96 6.63 2.64
CA VAL A 65 -11.46 6.87 4.00
C VAL A 65 -10.83 5.85 4.94
N GLY A 66 -10.38 6.31 6.11
CA GLY A 66 -9.78 5.48 7.15
C GLY A 66 -10.82 4.76 8.02
N ARG A 67 -10.35 3.92 8.92
CA ARG A 67 -11.23 3.07 9.77
C ARG A 67 -12.20 3.84 10.66
N GLU A 68 -11.84 5.08 11.03
CA GLU A 68 -12.63 5.98 11.88
C GLU A 68 -13.41 7.02 11.05
N GLY A 69 -13.54 6.82 9.74
CA GLY A 69 -14.24 7.73 8.84
C GLY A 69 -13.45 8.97 8.41
N GLN A 70 -12.17 9.09 8.81
CA GLN A 70 -11.33 10.23 8.41
C GLN A 70 -10.85 10.09 6.97
N PRO A 71 -10.82 11.20 6.18
CA PRO A 71 -10.32 11.15 4.81
C PRO A 71 -8.81 10.88 4.78
N LEU A 72 -8.38 9.99 3.89
CA LEU A 72 -6.97 9.66 3.65
C LEU A 72 -6.44 10.48 2.48
N LYS A 73 -5.64 11.49 2.78
CA LYS A 73 -5.12 12.47 1.80
C LYS A 73 -4.44 11.81 0.59
N HIS A 74 -3.60 10.80 0.83
CA HIS A 74 -2.88 10.12 -0.24
C HIS A 74 -3.83 9.38 -1.20
N GLY A 75 -4.75 8.57 -0.66
CA GLY A 75 -5.71 7.83 -1.48
C GLY A 75 -6.64 8.75 -2.26
N THR A 76 -7.17 9.79 -1.60
CA THR A 76 -7.99 10.81 -2.27
C THR A 76 -7.22 11.50 -3.40
N ALA A 77 -5.94 11.88 -3.18
CA ALA A 77 -5.12 12.50 -4.20
C ALA A 77 -4.85 11.56 -5.38
N LEU A 78 -4.61 10.28 -5.11
CA LEU A 78 -4.36 9.28 -6.15
C LEU A 78 -5.60 9.04 -7.03
N ILE A 79 -6.79 8.91 -6.41
CA ILE A 79 -8.06 8.79 -7.15
C ILE A 79 -8.30 10.04 -8.01
N ASN A 80 -8.09 11.24 -7.46
CA ASN A 80 -8.22 12.49 -8.25
C ASN A 80 -7.21 12.56 -9.40
N ALA A 81 -5.98 12.06 -9.22
CA ALA A 81 -5.00 11.97 -10.29
C ALA A 81 -5.46 11.02 -11.40
N ILE A 82 -6.02 9.85 -11.04
CA ILE A 82 -6.62 8.90 -12.01
C ILE A 82 -7.75 9.58 -12.77
N MET A 83 -8.68 10.26 -12.09
CA MET A 83 -9.78 10.99 -12.70
C MET A 83 -9.27 12.06 -13.68
N GLY A 84 -8.28 12.84 -13.27
CA GLY A 84 -7.69 13.89 -14.11
C GLY A 84 -7.01 13.34 -15.36
N LEU A 85 -6.23 12.26 -15.24
CA LEU A 85 -5.55 11.60 -16.35
C LEU A 85 -6.52 10.93 -17.33
N THR A 86 -7.62 10.38 -16.83
CA THR A 86 -8.69 9.73 -17.61
C THR A 86 -9.76 10.71 -18.10
N LYS A 87 -9.65 12.00 -17.74
CA LYS A 87 -10.60 13.09 -18.05
C LYS A 87 -12.01 12.82 -17.50
N VAL A 88 -12.12 12.09 -16.42
CA VAL A 88 -13.38 11.85 -15.69
C VAL A 88 -13.54 12.95 -14.65
N LYS A 89 -14.69 13.61 -14.64
CA LYS A 89 -14.95 14.72 -13.71
C LYS A 89 -15.74 14.30 -12.45
N GLN A 90 -16.47 13.21 -12.55
CA GLN A 90 -17.33 12.70 -11.48
C GLN A 90 -17.34 11.19 -11.52
N LEU A 91 -17.36 10.55 -10.36
CA LEU A 91 -17.53 9.11 -10.19
C LEU A 91 -18.88 8.87 -9.57
N ASN A 92 -19.66 7.97 -10.16
CA ASN A 92 -20.96 7.56 -9.62
C ASN A 92 -20.87 6.08 -9.21
N ALA A 93 -21.52 5.74 -8.12
CA ALA A 93 -21.67 4.36 -7.68
C ALA A 93 -22.89 3.74 -8.40
N THR A 94 -22.64 2.82 -9.32
CA THR A 94 -23.66 2.08 -10.04
C THR A 94 -23.75 0.67 -9.49
N GLU A 95 -24.92 0.28 -9.03
CA GLU A 95 -25.14 -1.09 -8.53
C GLU A 95 -25.13 -2.10 -9.68
N ILE A 96 -24.31 -3.13 -9.52
CA ILE A 96 -24.23 -4.27 -10.43
C ILE A 96 -24.28 -5.54 -9.61
N VAL A 97 -25.08 -6.49 -10.05
CA VAL A 97 -25.12 -7.83 -9.45
C VAL A 97 -24.02 -8.68 -10.11
N ASN A 98 -23.07 -9.15 -9.31
CA ASN A 98 -21.99 -10.02 -9.78
C ASN A 98 -22.48 -11.45 -10.06
N GLY A 99 -21.61 -12.31 -10.60
CA GLY A 99 -21.94 -13.69 -10.92
C GLY A 99 -22.32 -14.57 -9.71
N GLU A 100 -22.06 -14.10 -8.49
CA GLU A 100 -22.37 -14.76 -7.22
C GLU A 100 -23.67 -14.22 -6.59
N GLY A 101 -24.31 -13.24 -7.25
CA GLY A 101 -25.55 -12.61 -6.78
C GLY A 101 -25.35 -11.51 -5.75
N GLU A 102 -24.12 -11.06 -5.51
CA GLU A 102 -23.80 -9.94 -4.62
C GLU A 102 -23.87 -8.62 -5.40
N VAL A 103 -24.31 -7.56 -4.70
CA VAL A 103 -24.37 -6.20 -5.26
C VAL A 103 -23.02 -5.53 -5.08
N GLU A 104 -22.40 -5.12 -6.17
CA GLU A 104 -21.18 -4.34 -6.18
C GLU A 104 -21.45 -2.91 -6.68
N LEU A 105 -20.74 -1.93 -6.13
CA LEU A 105 -20.85 -0.53 -6.52
C LEU A 105 -19.73 -0.17 -7.50
N HIS A 106 -20.05 -0.13 -8.78
CA HIS A 106 -19.09 0.14 -9.85
C HIS A 106 -19.05 1.62 -10.24
N SER A 107 -17.86 2.12 -10.58
CA SER A 107 -17.69 3.38 -11.28
C SER A 107 -17.48 3.10 -12.77
N LYS A 108 -18.56 3.17 -13.53
CA LYS A 108 -18.57 2.91 -14.99
C LYS A 108 -17.76 3.95 -15.77
N GLU A 109 -17.60 5.15 -15.23
CA GLU A 109 -16.88 6.24 -15.87
C GLU A 109 -15.39 5.94 -16.07
N LEU A 110 -14.83 5.08 -15.21
CA LEU A 110 -13.42 4.68 -15.26
C LEU A 110 -13.18 3.42 -16.09
N GLU A 111 -14.19 2.57 -16.26
CA GLU A 111 -14.07 1.34 -17.05
C GLU A 111 -13.76 1.66 -18.52
N GLY A 112 -12.87 0.88 -19.13
CA GLY A 112 -12.37 1.08 -20.48
C GLY A 112 -11.39 2.22 -20.65
N LYS A 113 -11.01 2.95 -19.58
CA LYS A 113 -10.01 4.01 -19.64
C LYS A 113 -8.60 3.46 -19.53
N SER A 114 -7.70 4.02 -20.35
CA SER A 114 -6.28 3.70 -20.30
C SER A 114 -5.59 4.50 -19.18
N ILE A 115 -4.80 3.81 -18.36
CA ILE A 115 -4.07 4.40 -17.23
C ILE A 115 -2.71 3.71 -17.04
N GLY A 116 -1.75 4.41 -16.47
CA GLY A 116 -0.52 3.87 -15.93
C GLY A 116 -0.51 4.00 -14.41
N LEU A 117 -0.02 2.97 -13.72
CA LEU A 117 0.17 2.96 -12.28
C LEU A 117 1.58 2.49 -11.93
N VAL A 118 2.20 3.21 -10.99
CA VAL A 118 3.39 2.72 -10.29
C VAL A 118 2.90 1.90 -9.11
N LEU A 119 3.27 0.62 -9.09
CA LEU A 119 2.88 -0.34 -8.08
C LEU A 119 4.09 -0.74 -7.23
N GLN A 120 3.91 -0.79 -5.92
CA GLN A 120 4.90 -1.30 -4.98
C GLN A 120 4.46 -2.68 -4.49
N LYS A 121 5.35 -3.66 -4.61
CA LYS A 121 5.15 -4.97 -4.00
C LYS A 121 5.30 -4.86 -2.49
N VAL A 122 4.32 -5.38 -1.77
CA VAL A 122 4.31 -5.44 -0.31
C VAL A 122 4.15 -6.89 0.09
N LEU A 123 5.17 -7.44 0.74
CA LEU A 123 5.15 -8.79 1.30
C LEU A 123 4.42 -8.75 2.64
N TYR A 124 3.57 -9.73 2.92
CA TYR A 124 2.85 -9.84 4.18
C TYR A 124 2.65 -11.30 4.58
N THR A 125 2.39 -11.56 5.86
CA THR A 125 2.02 -12.88 6.35
C THR A 125 0.51 -13.01 6.34
N LYS A 126 -0.02 -14.05 5.69
CA LYS A 126 -1.46 -14.36 5.66
C LYS A 126 -1.92 -14.89 7.02
N ASN A 127 -3.24 -14.96 7.22
CA ASN A 127 -3.85 -15.48 8.46
C ASN A 127 -3.50 -16.96 8.74
N ASP A 128 -3.18 -17.72 7.70
CA ASP A 128 -2.73 -19.12 7.82
C ASP A 128 -1.22 -19.26 8.10
N GLY A 129 -0.51 -18.13 8.26
CA GLY A 129 0.93 -18.08 8.49
C GLY A 129 1.78 -18.20 7.23
N SER A 130 1.20 -18.39 6.04
CA SER A 130 1.94 -18.42 4.78
C SER A 130 2.29 -17.01 4.29
N ASP A 131 3.35 -16.90 3.50
CA ASP A 131 3.72 -15.65 2.87
C ASP A 131 2.78 -15.30 1.71
N GLY A 132 2.51 -14.02 1.56
CA GLY A 132 1.77 -13.45 0.46
C GLY A 132 2.38 -12.14 0.00
N TYR A 133 1.90 -11.63 -1.12
CA TYR A 133 2.20 -10.26 -1.55
C TYR A 133 0.94 -9.58 -2.06
N LYS A 134 0.94 -8.26 -2.01
CA LYS A 134 -0.02 -7.38 -2.65
C LYS A 134 0.73 -6.30 -3.42
N LEU A 135 0.08 -5.72 -4.42
CA LEU A 135 0.58 -4.56 -5.15
C LEU A 135 -0.16 -3.32 -4.65
N ASP A 136 0.60 -2.36 -4.16
CA ASP A 136 0.08 -1.12 -3.57
C ASP A 136 0.30 0.04 -4.55
N PRO A 137 -0.78 0.66 -5.08
CA PRO A 137 -0.67 1.79 -6.00
C PRO A 137 -0.06 3.02 -5.33
N LYS A 138 1.01 3.56 -5.91
CA LYS A 138 1.76 4.71 -5.38
C LYS A 138 1.56 5.97 -6.19
N GLN A 139 1.51 5.86 -7.51
CA GLN A 139 1.42 7.00 -8.42
C GLN A 139 0.65 6.60 -9.66
N ALA A 140 -0.20 7.51 -10.14
CA ALA A 140 -0.86 7.38 -11.45
C ALA A 140 -0.14 8.25 -12.48
N PHE A 141 -0.11 7.76 -13.73
CA PHE A 141 0.44 8.48 -14.86
C PHE A 141 -0.33 8.15 -16.14
N SER A 142 -0.18 8.99 -17.15
CA SER A 142 -0.81 8.77 -18.46
C SER A 142 -0.12 7.60 -19.18
N ALA A 143 -0.88 6.58 -19.55
CA ALA A 143 -0.35 5.45 -20.30
C ALA A 143 0.27 5.86 -21.65
N ASN A 144 -0.22 6.95 -22.25
CA ASN A 144 0.26 7.41 -23.56
C ASN A 144 1.50 8.29 -23.49
N THR A 145 1.66 9.09 -22.43
CA THR A 145 2.72 10.11 -22.35
C THR A 145 3.72 9.88 -21.24
N GLY A 146 3.48 8.92 -20.34
CA GLY A 146 4.29 8.68 -19.15
C GLY A 146 4.19 9.78 -18.08
N LYS A 147 3.45 10.88 -18.33
CA LYS A 147 3.36 12.03 -17.45
C LYS A 147 2.38 11.78 -16.30
N THR A 148 2.75 12.18 -15.10
CA THR A 148 1.82 12.34 -13.98
C THR A 148 0.82 13.47 -14.28
N TYR A 149 -0.28 13.53 -13.52
CA TYR A 149 -1.26 14.61 -13.71
C TYR A 149 -0.62 16.00 -13.55
N LYS A 150 0.26 16.16 -12.55
CA LYS A 150 0.99 17.43 -12.33
C LYS A 150 1.87 17.80 -13.52
N GLU A 151 2.69 16.87 -14.02
CA GLU A 151 3.54 17.11 -15.19
C GLU A 151 2.74 17.43 -16.45
N ALA A 152 1.55 16.84 -16.59
CA ALA A 152 0.66 17.14 -17.72
C ALA A 152 0.10 18.57 -17.65
N ILE A 153 -0.29 19.05 -16.46
CA ILE A 153 -0.79 20.41 -16.25
C ILE A 153 0.33 21.45 -16.38
N ASP A 154 1.48 21.18 -15.77
CA ASP A 154 2.64 22.10 -15.78
C ASP A 154 3.40 22.07 -17.12
N ASN A 155 2.98 21.23 -18.07
CA ASN A 155 3.68 20.95 -19.32
C ASN A 155 5.15 20.57 -19.12
N ALA A 156 5.46 19.92 -17.99
CA ALA A 156 6.80 19.47 -17.63
C ALA A 156 7.15 18.14 -18.36
N PRO A 157 8.45 17.76 -18.43
CA PRO A 157 8.86 16.46 -18.94
C PRO A 157 8.37 15.33 -18.04
N ALA A 158 8.25 14.10 -18.59
CA ALA A 158 7.82 12.90 -17.86
C ALA A 158 9.01 12.30 -17.11
N GLU A 159 9.26 12.73 -15.89
CA GLU A 159 10.39 12.30 -15.06
C GLU A 159 9.96 11.74 -13.68
N ALA A 160 8.75 12.08 -13.23
CA ALA A 160 8.32 11.76 -11.86
C ALA A 160 8.20 10.25 -11.64
N VAL A 161 7.77 9.50 -12.65
CA VAL A 161 7.66 8.05 -12.59
C VAL A 161 9.05 7.41 -12.45
N ASP A 162 10.02 7.82 -13.28
CA ASP A 162 11.38 7.28 -13.24
C ASP A 162 12.08 7.63 -11.92
N LYS A 163 11.91 8.88 -11.43
CA LYS A 163 12.44 9.31 -10.13
C LYS A 163 11.84 8.48 -8.98
N LEU A 164 10.55 8.18 -9.04
CA LEU A 164 9.90 7.34 -8.01
C LEU A 164 10.44 5.91 -8.08
N LEU A 165 10.52 5.31 -9.26
CA LEU A 165 11.02 3.94 -9.45
C LEU A 165 12.47 3.78 -9.00
N ALA A 166 13.31 4.80 -9.19
CA ALA A 166 14.71 4.76 -8.74
C ALA A 166 14.87 4.60 -7.23
N VAL A 167 13.88 5.01 -6.43
CA VAL A 167 13.92 4.93 -4.95
C VAL A 167 12.94 3.92 -4.37
N LEU A 168 11.94 3.49 -5.14
CA LEU A 168 10.91 2.57 -4.68
C LEU A 168 11.46 1.16 -4.60
N LYS A 169 11.34 0.55 -3.41
CA LYS A 169 11.75 -0.83 -3.16
C LYS A 169 10.54 -1.62 -2.67
N ASP A 170 10.64 -2.95 -2.79
CA ASP A 170 9.68 -3.83 -2.15
C ASP A 170 9.60 -3.53 -0.66
N LYS A 171 8.39 -3.57 -0.12
CA LYS A 171 8.13 -3.40 1.31
C LYS A 171 7.92 -4.75 1.94
N ASP A 172 8.57 -5.02 3.07
CA ASP A 172 8.36 -6.24 3.84
C ASP A 172 7.59 -5.91 5.12
N GLU A 173 6.35 -6.38 5.21
CA GLU A 173 5.44 -6.26 6.36
C GLU A 173 5.19 -7.62 7.02
N ARG A 174 5.99 -8.65 6.67
CA ARG A 174 5.83 -9.97 7.27
C ARG A 174 6.15 -9.93 8.75
N VAL A 175 5.35 -10.65 9.53
CA VAL A 175 5.63 -10.83 10.96
C VAL A 175 6.87 -11.72 11.09
N ALA A 176 7.95 -11.19 11.67
CA ALA A 176 9.12 -11.99 11.99
C ALA A 176 8.69 -13.12 12.94
N ASN A 177 8.76 -14.36 12.48
CA ASN A 177 8.59 -15.52 13.34
C ASN A 177 9.82 -15.63 14.24
N ASP A 178 9.78 -15.04 15.44
CA ASP A 178 10.80 -15.14 16.47
C ASP A 178 11.00 -16.58 17.02
N ASN A 179 10.36 -17.58 16.41
CA ASN A 179 10.39 -18.98 16.86
C ASN A 179 11.50 -19.84 16.22
N GLN A 180 12.47 -19.28 15.48
CA GLN A 180 13.56 -20.07 14.89
C GLN A 180 14.92 -19.92 15.60
N PHE A 181 14.99 -19.31 16.78
CA PHE A 181 16.25 -19.24 17.54
C PHE A 181 16.13 -19.88 18.93
N SER A 182 15.62 -21.11 19.01
CA SER A 182 15.81 -21.96 20.20
C SER A 182 16.36 -23.33 19.81
N GLY A 183 17.60 -23.35 19.40
CA GLY A 183 18.30 -24.59 19.09
C GLY A 183 19.81 -24.45 19.21
N GLN A 184 20.33 -24.73 20.39
CA GLN A 184 21.73 -24.94 20.79
C GLN A 184 22.40 -23.83 21.58
N GLN A 185 21.98 -23.65 22.83
CA GLN A 185 22.97 -23.26 23.85
C GLN A 185 23.56 -24.50 24.49
N GLN A 186 24.77 -24.82 24.04
CA GLN A 186 25.71 -25.66 24.76
C GLN A 186 25.96 -25.06 26.15
N ARG A 187 25.65 -25.86 27.18
CA ARG A 187 26.09 -25.61 28.54
C ARG A 187 27.61 -25.56 28.59
N SER A 188 28.18 -24.43 28.95
CA SER A 188 29.46 -24.38 29.63
C SER A 188 29.27 -23.65 30.96
N MET A 189 29.28 -24.46 32.02
CA MET A 189 29.55 -23.95 33.36
C MET A 189 30.97 -23.38 33.39
N ILE A 190 31.13 -22.11 33.79
CA ILE A 190 32.29 -21.68 34.58
C ILE A 190 31.83 -20.50 35.45
N ASN A 191 32.22 -20.63 36.66
CA ASN A 191 32.00 -19.95 37.90
C ASN A 191 32.62 -18.57 37.99
N ASN A 192 31.96 -17.68 38.71
CA ASN A 192 32.47 -16.66 39.62
C ASN A 192 33.17 -15.40 39.06
N GLY A 193 32.62 -14.23 39.42
CA GLY A 193 33.41 -12.98 39.49
C GLY A 193 32.63 -11.73 39.09
N GLN A 194 32.09 -11.05 40.08
CA GLN A 194 31.82 -9.60 40.19
C GLN A 194 31.47 -8.77 38.93
N SER A 195 30.23 -8.37 38.93
CA SER A 195 29.58 -7.48 37.98
C SER A 195 30.05 -6.03 38.10
N ASN A 196 30.53 -5.47 36.99
CA ASN A 196 30.44 -4.04 36.74
C ASN A 196 29.63 -3.87 35.44
N VAL A 197 28.36 -3.55 35.59
CA VAL A 197 27.48 -3.22 34.45
C VAL A 197 27.59 -1.70 34.25
N PRO A 198 28.00 -1.22 33.07
CA PRO A 198 27.96 0.23 32.80
C PRO A 198 26.49 0.66 32.60
N GLN A 199 26.00 1.51 33.48
CA GLN A 199 24.67 2.13 33.38
C GLN A 199 24.55 2.92 32.08
N SER A 200 23.47 2.68 31.33
CA SER A 200 23.21 3.40 30.10
C SER A 200 22.97 4.89 30.33
N ARG A 201 23.42 5.74 29.41
CA ARG A 201 23.28 7.20 29.45
C ARG A 201 21.84 7.70 29.66
N LEU A 202 20.84 6.86 29.33
CA LEU A 202 19.42 7.18 29.54
C LEU A 202 18.99 7.15 31.02
N GLN A 203 19.62 6.32 31.86
CA GLN A 203 19.32 6.29 33.29
C GLN A 203 19.97 7.45 34.06
N GLN A 204 21.09 7.99 33.59
CA GLN A 204 21.70 9.19 34.18
C GLN A 204 20.90 10.47 33.87
N ALA A 205 20.25 10.57 32.73
CA ALA A 205 19.42 11.74 32.39
C ALA A 205 18.12 11.80 33.22
N ALA A 206 17.55 10.66 33.59
CA ALA A 206 16.33 10.60 34.40
C ALA A 206 16.56 11.03 35.89
N GLN A 207 17.77 10.85 36.43
CA GLN A 207 18.08 11.27 37.80
C GLN A 207 18.41 12.78 37.93
N GLN A 208 18.82 13.44 36.86
CA GLN A 208 19.08 14.87 36.87
C GLN A 208 17.80 15.73 36.76
N HIS A 209 16.69 15.19 36.28
CA HIS A 209 15.43 15.94 36.21
C HIS A 209 14.59 15.91 37.50
N GLN A 210 14.92 15.09 38.49
CA GLN A 210 14.22 15.06 39.78
C GLN A 210 14.79 16.02 40.84
N ALA A 211 15.92 16.65 40.58
CA ALA A 211 16.59 17.57 41.55
C ALA A 211 16.32 19.06 41.27
N ALA A 212 15.48 19.42 40.29
CA ALA A 212 15.25 20.80 39.87
C ALA A 212 13.78 21.26 39.95
N GLN A 213 12.98 20.68 40.84
CA GLN A 213 11.66 21.25 41.18
C GLN A 213 11.63 21.63 42.65
N ALA A 214 12.23 22.80 42.93
CA ALA A 214 11.89 23.60 44.11
C ALA A 214 10.93 24.68 43.62
N GLU A 215 9.72 24.69 44.13
CA GLU A 215 8.68 25.64 43.83
C GLU A 215 9.10 27.06 44.29
N PRO A 216 8.82 28.14 43.53
CA PRO A 216 8.82 29.48 44.07
C PRO A 216 7.43 29.77 44.66
N ASP A 217 7.45 30.07 45.97
CA ASP A 217 6.36 30.70 46.72
C ASP A 217 5.93 32.00 46.01
N PHE A 218 4.67 32.07 45.60
CA PHE A 218 4.04 33.30 45.15
C PHE A 218 3.24 33.88 46.30
N ASP A 219 3.81 34.94 46.94
CA ASP A 219 3.07 35.81 47.82
C ASP A 219 2.00 36.58 47.06
N ASP A 220 0.75 36.37 47.48
CA ASP A 220 -0.43 37.14 47.09
C ASP A 220 -0.41 38.47 47.85
N ASP A 221 -0.09 39.58 47.19
CA ASP A 221 -0.45 40.92 47.61
C ASP A 221 -0.80 41.79 46.40
N ILE A 222 -2.09 41.88 46.10
CA ILE A 222 -2.66 42.90 45.21
C ILE A 222 -3.53 43.81 46.06
N PRO A 223 -3.20 45.10 46.28
CA PRO A 223 -4.13 46.11 46.71
C PRO A 223 -4.69 46.92 45.53
N PHE A 224 -6.00 46.92 45.37
CA PHE A 224 -6.93 47.86 44.69
C PHE A 224 -6.70 48.28 43.25
#